data_d6e7b7e4c007d3bfc89e6f70c73b2d87
#
_entry.id   d6e7b7e4c007d3bfc89e6f70c73b2d87
#
_cell.length_a   1.000
_cell.length_b   1.000
_cell.length_c   1.000
_cell.angle_alpha   90.00
_cell.angle_beta   90.00
_cell.angle_gamma   90.00
#
_symmetry.space_group_name_H-M   'P 1'
#
loop_
_entity.id
_entity.type
_entity.pdbx_description
1 polymer ?
#
loop_
_entity_poly.entity_id
_entity_poly.type
_entity_poly.pdbx_seq_one_letter_code
_entity_poly.pdbx_strand_id
1 'polypeptide(L)'
;MTTSVKKEMTGDLDSMSLKDDERWMRKALAVATAKGSNPNSSSIGCVIVRDGHIIGAAHNECQTLHDATAHAEMVAFRRAGVESADADNLGGELRGATLYSTLQPCGMCTMASIWSKVSRIVFGAGREDVHRMSFEARHINTLDFISEAYRDDLTFTGGMLRGECAQLYYAADTVSPADRQENI
;
A
#
# COMPACT_ATOMS: atom_id res chain seq x y z
N MET A 1 6.21 -14.50 25.87
CA MET A 1 6.86 -15.50 24.99
C MET A 1 7.11 -14.83 23.66
N THR A 2 8.35 -14.51 23.38
CA THR A 2 8.78 -13.78 22.17
C THR A 2 8.78 -14.73 20.99
N THR A 3 7.83 -14.56 20.07
CA THR A 3 7.81 -15.32 18.82
C THR A 3 8.84 -14.72 17.87
N SER A 4 9.95 -15.40 17.71
CA SER A 4 11.01 -15.08 16.77
C SER A 4 10.47 -15.19 15.34
N VAL A 5 10.41 -14.07 14.61
CA VAL A 5 10.20 -14.08 13.17
C VAL A 5 11.44 -14.72 12.54
N LYS A 6 11.30 -15.91 11.98
CA LYS A 6 12.38 -16.60 11.29
C LYS A 6 12.76 -15.81 10.02
N LYS A 7 13.99 -15.32 10.04
CA LYS A 7 14.72 -14.84 8.88
C LYS A 7 15.48 -16.04 8.30
N GLU A 8 14.96 -16.65 7.25
CA GLU A 8 15.74 -17.55 6.40
C GLU A 8 15.91 -16.91 5.02
N MET A 9 17.14 -16.58 4.72
CA MET A 9 17.57 -16.01 3.44
C MET A 9 18.14 -17.13 2.57
N THR A 10 17.60 -17.25 1.35
CA THR A 10 18.22 -18.00 0.25
C THR A 10 18.46 -17.03 -0.90
N GLY A 11 19.72 -16.73 -1.18
CA GLY A 11 20.18 -15.53 -1.90
C GLY A 11 19.74 -15.35 -3.38
N ASP A 12 19.30 -16.38 -4.11
CA ASP A 12 18.92 -16.24 -5.53
C ASP A 12 17.41 -16.00 -5.73
N LEU A 13 16.57 -16.58 -4.91
CA LEU A 13 15.13 -16.35 -4.93
C LEU A 13 14.79 -14.94 -4.42
N ASP A 14 15.57 -14.43 -3.48
CA ASP A 14 15.42 -13.06 -2.95
C ASP A 14 15.74 -12.00 -4.00
N SER A 15 16.74 -12.21 -4.86
CA SER A 15 17.12 -11.22 -5.88
C SER A 15 16.10 -11.10 -7.01
N MET A 16 15.45 -12.20 -7.39
CA MET A 16 14.34 -12.20 -8.35
C MET A 16 13.08 -11.53 -7.76
N SER A 17 12.75 -11.86 -6.53
CA SER A 17 11.63 -11.26 -5.80
C SER A 17 11.80 -9.74 -5.64
N LEU A 18 13.00 -9.26 -5.31
CA LEU A 18 13.28 -7.82 -5.18
C LEU A 18 13.16 -7.06 -6.51
N LYS A 19 13.59 -7.64 -7.62
CA LYS A 19 13.44 -7.04 -8.95
C LYS A 19 11.98 -6.95 -9.38
N ASP A 20 11.20 -7.98 -9.06
CA ASP A 20 9.77 -7.98 -9.32
C ASP A 20 9.04 -6.97 -8.43
N ASP A 21 9.39 -6.86 -7.16
CA ASP A 21 8.84 -5.87 -6.26
C ASP A 21 9.15 -4.44 -6.72
N GLU A 22 10.38 -4.18 -7.15
CA GLU A 22 10.75 -2.88 -7.73
C GLU A 22 9.91 -2.58 -8.98
N ARG A 23 9.76 -3.54 -9.88
CA ARG A 23 8.93 -3.41 -11.09
C ARG A 23 7.49 -3.01 -10.75
N TRP A 24 6.88 -3.67 -9.77
CA TRP A 24 5.50 -3.42 -9.40
C TRP A 24 5.34 -2.11 -8.62
N MET A 25 6.31 -1.76 -7.78
CA MET A 25 6.34 -0.46 -7.13
C MET A 25 6.47 0.69 -8.12
N ARG A 26 7.26 0.54 -9.20
CA ARG A 26 7.29 1.52 -10.30
C ARG A 26 5.95 1.65 -11.02
N LYS A 27 5.16 0.58 -11.10
CA LYS A 27 3.78 0.67 -11.60
C LYS A 27 2.88 1.46 -10.64
N ALA A 28 3.01 1.24 -9.34
CA ALA A 28 2.28 2.01 -8.34
C ALA A 28 2.64 3.51 -8.39
N LEU A 29 3.94 3.85 -8.54
CA LEU A 29 4.41 5.22 -8.73
C LEU A 29 3.80 5.86 -9.99
N ALA A 30 3.76 5.13 -11.11
CA ALA A 30 3.17 5.62 -12.35
C ALA A 30 1.64 5.86 -12.21
N VAL A 31 0.96 5.01 -11.45
CA VAL A 31 -0.48 5.18 -11.13
C VAL A 31 -0.70 6.40 -10.25
N ALA A 32 0.17 6.63 -9.25
CA ALA A 32 0.10 7.80 -8.37
C ALA A 32 0.17 9.13 -9.11
N THR A 33 0.91 9.17 -10.22
CA THR A 33 1.16 10.37 -11.03
C THR A 33 0.36 10.41 -12.33
N ALA A 34 -0.53 9.46 -12.55
CA ALA A 34 -1.33 9.37 -13.75
C ALA A 34 -2.28 10.58 -13.90
N LYS A 35 -2.71 10.84 -15.15
CA LYS A 35 -3.70 11.89 -15.43
C LYS A 35 -4.99 11.62 -14.65
N GLY A 36 -5.40 12.58 -13.84
CA GLY A 36 -6.57 12.46 -12.96
C GLY A 36 -6.19 12.25 -11.48
N SER A 37 -4.94 11.91 -11.18
CA SER A 37 -4.42 12.04 -9.83
C SER A 37 -4.35 13.52 -9.47
N ASN A 38 -4.75 13.88 -8.27
CA ASN A 38 -4.68 15.27 -7.82
C ASN A 38 -3.31 15.51 -7.14
N PRO A 39 -2.43 16.33 -7.75
CA PRO A 39 -1.12 16.61 -7.16
C PRO A 39 -1.20 17.42 -5.86
N ASN A 40 -2.35 18.04 -5.58
CA ASN A 40 -2.60 18.81 -4.35
C ASN A 40 -3.23 17.97 -3.23
N SER A 41 -3.59 16.74 -3.51
CA SER A 41 -3.94 15.74 -2.50
C SER A 41 -2.90 14.63 -2.56
N SER A 42 -2.65 13.98 -1.44
CA SER A 42 -1.65 12.90 -1.34
C SER A 42 -1.66 11.97 -2.56
N SER A 43 -0.64 12.09 -3.41
CA SER A 43 -0.51 11.31 -4.63
C SER A 43 -0.11 9.87 -4.28
N ILE A 44 -1.06 9.09 -3.78
CA ILE A 44 -0.87 7.68 -3.47
C ILE A 44 -1.27 6.85 -4.67
N GLY A 45 -0.44 5.89 -5.04
CA GLY A 45 -0.75 4.88 -6.04
C GLY A 45 -0.67 3.49 -5.45
N CYS A 46 -1.59 2.65 -5.89
CA CYS A 46 -1.66 1.26 -5.48
C CYS A 46 -1.87 0.34 -6.69
N VAL A 47 -1.16 -0.79 -6.71
CA VAL A 47 -1.44 -1.89 -7.63
C VAL A 47 -1.55 -3.19 -6.85
N ILE A 48 -2.47 -4.06 -7.26
CA ILE A 48 -2.65 -5.41 -6.71
C ILE A 48 -2.29 -6.39 -7.81
N VAL A 49 -1.36 -7.28 -7.51
CA VAL A 49 -0.78 -8.23 -8.48
C VAL A 49 -1.06 -9.66 -8.04
N ARG A 50 -1.51 -10.50 -8.96
CA ARG A 50 -1.65 -11.94 -8.78
C ARG A 50 -1.17 -12.65 -10.03
N ASP A 51 -0.38 -13.70 -9.88
CA ASP A 51 0.16 -14.52 -10.99
C ASP A 51 0.87 -13.69 -12.07
N GLY A 52 1.62 -12.65 -11.66
CA GLY A 52 2.35 -11.77 -12.56
C GLY A 52 1.49 -10.77 -13.35
N HIS A 53 0.21 -10.59 -12.99
CA HIS A 53 -0.72 -9.67 -13.64
C HIS A 53 -1.32 -8.68 -12.64
N ILE A 54 -1.52 -7.43 -13.08
CA ILE A 54 -2.25 -6.43 -12.29
C ILE A 54 -3.73 -6.75 -12.39
N ILE A 55 -4.36 -7.06 -11.25
CA ILE A 55 -5.80 -7.30 -11.12
C ILE A 55 -6.55 -6.10 -10.53
N GLY A 56 -5.85 -5.10 -10.01
CA GLY A 56 -6.41 -3.86 -9.51
C GLY A 56 -5.36 -2.77 -9.48
N ALA A 57 -5.72 -1.56 -9.89
CA ALA A 57 -4.83 -0.40 -9.85
C ALA A 57 -5.64 0.87 -9.61
N ALA A 58 -5.17 1.75 -8.73
CA ALA A 58 -5.82 3.02 -8.45
C ALA A 58 -4.85 4.04 -7.84
N HIS A 59 -5.16 5.31 -8.01
CA HIS A 59 -4.65 6.40 -7.18
C HIS A 59 -5.71 6.81 -6.14
N ASN A 60 -5.34 7.72 -5.24
CA ASN A 60 -6.30 8.29 -4.28
C ASN A 60 -7.40 9.06 -5.02
N GLU A 61 -8.65 8.68 -4.82
CA GLU A 61 -9.84 9.24 -5.48
C GLU A 61 -10.80 9.93 -4.49
N CYS A 62 -10.38 10.20 -3.24
CA CYS A 62 -11.25 10.78 -2.21
C CYS A 62 -11.94 12.07 -2.66
N GLN A 63 -11.21 12.98 -3.27
CA GLN A 63 -11.78 14.24 -3.75
C GLN A 63 -12.68 14.05 -4.97
N THR A 64 -12.28 13.22 -5.90
CA THR A 64 -13.01 12.97 -7.15
C THR A 64 -14.36 12.29 -6.89
N LEU A 65 -14.39 11.36 -5.93
CA LEU A 65 -15.57 10.59 -5.58
C LEU A 65 -16.37 11.21 -4.42
N HIS A 66 -15.85 12.27 -3.78
CA HIS A 66 -16.41 12.81 -2.53
C HIS A 66 -16.59 11.73 -1.46
N ASP A 67 -15.63 10.80 -1.39
CA ASP A 67 -15.65 9.64 -0.49
C ASP A 67 -14.31 9.57 0.28
N ALA A 68 -14.36 9.85 1.58
CA ALA A 68 -13.18 9.82 2.45
C ALA A 68 -12.53 8.41 2.53
N THR A 69 -13.24 7.37 2.13
CA THR A 69 -12.71 6.00 2.10
C THR A 69 -12.08 5.61 0.76
N ALA A 70 -12.14 6.47 -0.25
CA ALA A 70 -11.61 6.19 -1.59
C ALA A 70 -10.08 6.36 -1.67
N HIS A 71 -9.36 5.81 -0.68
CA HIS A 71 -7.92 5.67 -0.74
C HIS A 71 -7.50 4.79 -1.93
N ALA A 72 -6.28 4.96 -2.44
CA ALA A 72 -5.76 4.20 -3.57
C ALA A 72 -5.94 2.68 -3.38
N GLU A 73 -5.62 2.17 -2.20
CA GLU A 73 -5.75 0.77 -1.86
C GLU A 73 -7.23 0.31 -1.87
N MET A 74 -8.13 1.12 -1.29
CA MET A 74 -9.56 0.79 -1.24
C MET A 74 -10.18 0.73 -2.64
N VAL A 75 -9.81 1.66 -3.51
CA VAL A 75 -10.28 1.66 -4.90
C VAL A 75 -9.66 0.49 -5.67
N ALA A 76 -8.37 0.20 -5.45
CA ALA A 76 -7.71 -0.94 -6.06
C ALA A 76 -8.34 -2.27 -5.62
N PHE A 77 -8.73 -2.42 -4.34
CA PHE A 77 -9.47 -3.59 -3.85
C PHE A 77 -10.81 -3.79 -4.55
N ARG A 78 -11.59 -2.71 -4.71
CA ARG A 78 -12.88 -2.79 -5.43
C ARG A 78 -12.70 -3.24 -6.88
N ARG A 79 -11.69 -2.72 -7.57
CA ARG A 79 -11.36 -3.12 -8.95
C ARG A 79 -10.88 -4.57 -9.02
N ALA A 80 -9.97 -4.96 -8.12
CA ALA A 80 -9.47 -6.33 -8.05
C ALA A 80 -10.56 -7.34 -7.70
N GLY A 81 -11.49 -7.00 -6.82
CA GLY A 81 -12.62 -7.84 -6.46
C GLY A 81 -13.53 -8.12 -7.66
N VAL A 82 -13.82 -7.11 -8.48
CA VAL A 82 -14.59 -7.29 -9.72
C VAL A 82 -13.85 -8.18 -10.71
N GLU A 83 -12.55 -7.95 -10.93
CA GLU A 83 -11.71 -8.75 -11.84
C GLU A 83 -11.56 -10.20 -11.38
N SER A 84 -11.62 -10.43 -10.07
CA SER A 84 -11.44 -11.75 -9.46
C SER A 84 -12.76 -12.47 -9.16
N ALA A 85 -13.89 -11.86 -9.48
CA ALA A 85 -15.20 -12.43 -9.18
C ALA A 85 -15.48 -13.66 -10.06
N ASP A 86 -15.76 -14.79 -9.43
CA ASP A 86 -16.22 -16.02 -10.04
C ASP A 86 -17.19 -16.74 -9.10
N ALA A 87 -17.70 -17.88 -9.52
CA ALA A 87 -18.70 -18.65 -8.76
C ALA A 87 -18.19 -19.11 -7.37
N ASP A 88 -16.87 -19.27 -7.23
CA ASP A 88 -16.23 -19.76 -6.01
C ASP A 88 -15.69 -18.60 -5.15
N ASN A 89 -15.63 -17.38 -5.69
CA ASN A 89 -15.07 -16.19 -5.03
C ASN A 89 -16.07 -15.01 -4.98
N LEU A 90 -17.28 -15.26 -4.54
CA LEU A 90 -18.32 -14.22 -4.40
C LEU A 90 -17.97 -13.14 -3.37
N GLY A 91 -17.08 -13.45 -2.42
CA GLY A 91 -16.61 -12.52 -1.39
C GLY A 91 -15.51 -11.56 -1.86
N GLY A 92 -14.98 -11.71 -3.08
CA GLY A 92 -13.89 -10.88 -3.60
C GLY A 92 -12.55 -11.11 -2.88
N GLU A 93 -12.30 -12.33 -2.39
CA GLU A 93 -11.03 -12.69 -1.76
C GLU A 93 -9.86 -12.64 -2.77
N LEU A 94 -8.73 -12.12 -2.32
CA LEU A 94 -7.54 -11.89 -3.14
C LEU A 94 -6.36 -12.77 -2.69
N ARG A 95 -6.62 -14.01 -2.37
CA ARG A 95 -5.59 -14.98 -1.97
C ARG A 95 -4.52 -15.10 -3.04
N GLY A 96 -3.26 -15.21 -2.63
CA GLY A 96 -2.11 -15.25 -3.52
C GLY A 96 -1.72 -13.89 -4.12
N ALA A 97 -2.53 -12.85 -3.94
CA ALA A 97 -2.20 -11.52 -4.44
C ALA A 97 -1.24 -10.77 -3.51
N THR A 98 -0.42 -9.90 -4.12
CA THR A 98 0.41 -8.92 -3.43
C THR A 98 -0.12 -7.51 -3.70
N LEU A 99 -0.29 -6.72 -2.66
CA LEU A 99 -0.59 -5.30 -2.74
C LEU A 99 0.71 -4.50 -2.72
N TYR A 100 0.88 -3.60 -3.67
CA TYR A 100 1.97 -2.62 -3.71
C TYR A 100 1.38 -1.23 -3.55
N SER A 101 1.78 -0.50 -2.52
CA SER A 101 1.36 0.88 -2.28
C SER A 101 2.56 1.81 -2.15
N THR A 102 2.49 2.99 -2.75
CA THR A 102 3.57 3.99 -2.64
C THR A 102 3.72 4.53 -1.22
N LEU A 103 2.67 4.39 -0.40
CA LEU A 103 2.71 4.72 1.02
C LEU A 103 2.31 3.51 1.86
N GLN A 104 2.86 3.43 3.08
CA GLN A 104 2.41 2.47 4.09
C GLN A 104 0.89 2.57 4.27
N PRO A 105 0.13 1.48 4.09
CA PRO A 105 -1.31 1.50 4.25
C PRO A 105 -1.73 1.98 5.64
N CYS A 106 -2.72 2.85 5.71
CA CYS A 106 -3.33 3.30 6.96
C CYS A 106 -4.14 2.17 7.63
N GLY A 107 -4.67 2.40 8.82
CA GLY A 107 -5.47 1.39 9.55
C GLY A 107 -6.65 0.84 8.75
N MET A 108 -7.38 1.71 8.02
CA MET A 108 -8.49 1.28 7.15
C MET A 108 -8.01 0.36 6.04
N CYS A 109 -6.96 0.75 5.31
CA CYS A 109 -6.43 -0.02 4.18
C CYS A 109 -5.76 -1.33 4.64
N THR A 110 -5.09 -1.31 5.80
CA THR A 110 -4.52 -2.52 6.40
C THR A 110 -5.61 -3.51 6.79
N MET A 111 -6.68 -3.05 7.44
CA MET A 111 -7.80 -3.91 7.80
C MET A 111 -8.51 -4.45 6.54
N ALA A 112 -8.70 -3.63 5.52
CA ALA A 112 -9.24 -4.09 4.24
C ALA A 112 -8.35 -5.16 3.58
N SER A 113 -7.01 -5.03 3.70
CA SER A 113 -6.06 -6.03 3.21
C SER A 113 -6.23 -7.38 3.93
N ILE A 114 -6.45 -7.35 5.25
CA ILE A 114 -6.73 -8.53 6.05
C ILE A 114 -8.04 -9.18 5.62
N TRP A 115 -9.11 -8.41 5.49
CA TRP A 115 -10.42 -8.89 5.04
C TRP A 115 -10.41 -9.45 3.61
N SER A 116 -9.73 -8.76 2.69
CA SER A 116 -9.58 -9.21 1.31
C SER A 116 -8.65 -10.40 1.14
N LYS A 117 -7.99 -10.84 2.21
CA LYS A 117 -7.09 -12.00 2.24
C LYS A 117 -5.93 -11.91 1.24
N VAL A 118 -5.40 -10.71 0.98
CA VAL A 118 -4.12 -10.62 0.27
C VAL A 118 -3.03 -11.34 1.06
N SER A 119 -2.07 -11.91 0.36
CA SER A 119 -1.01 -12.70 0.97
C SER A 119 0.19 -11.85 1.36
N ARG A 120 0.37 -10.70 0.70
CA ARG A 120 1.52 -9.84 0.93
C ARG A 120 1.20 -8.37 0.71
N ILE A 121 1.78 -7.51 1.54
CA ILE A 121 1.79 -6.05 1.37
C ILE A 121 3.24 -5.61 1.22
N VAL A 122 3.51 -4.84 0.16
CA VAL A 122 4.78 -4.16 -0.10
C VAL A 122 4.50 -2.66 -0.20
N PHE A 123 5.20 -1.85 0.57
CA PHE A 123 5.01 -0.41 0.49
C PHE A 123 6.34 0.35 0.32
N GLY A 124 6.24 1.54 -0.24
CA GLY A 124 7.40 2.41 -0.48
C GLY A 124 7.74 3.27 0.74
N ALA A 125 7.18 4.45 0.82
CA ALA A 125 7.37 5.36 1.95
C ALA A 125 6.69 4.83 3.22
N GLY A 126 7.36 4.92 4.35
CA GLY A 126 6.79 4.63 5.66
C GLY A 126 6.11 5.87 6.27
N ARG A 127 5.41 5.63 7.37
CA ARG A 127 4.78 6.72 8.15
C ARG A 127 5.77 7.76 8.67
N GLU A 128 7.01 7.37 8.84
CA GLU A 128 8.10 8.25 9.25
C GLU A 128 8.61 9.18 8.13
N ASP A 129 8.27 8.88 6.88
CA ASP A 129 8.66 9.67 5.72
C ASP A 129 7.67 10.77 5.39
N VAL A 130 6.52 10.78 6.03
CA VAL A 130 5.46 11.76 5.81
C VAL A 130 5.18 12.53 7.08
N HIS A 131 4.52 13.68 6.94
CA HIS A 131 4.19 14.47 8.10
C HIS A 131 3.32 13.64 9.07
N ARG A 132 3.70 13.67 10.35
CA ARG A 132 3.01 12.90 11.41
C ARG A 132 1.50 13.16 11.50
N MET A 133 1.04 14.31 11.04
CA MET A 133 -0.41 14.62 10.97
C MET A 133 -1.08 13.90 9.81
N SER A 134 -0.38 13.69 8.71
CA SER A 134 -0.89 12.97 7.54
C SER A 134 -1.04 11.47 7.78
N PHE A 135 -0.37 10.94 8.79
CA PHE A 135 -0.39 9.51 9.10
C PHE A 135 -0.92 9.21 10.50
N GLU A 136 -1.74 10.11 11.03
CA GLU A 136 -2.43 9.85 12.29
C GLU A 136 -1.45 9.41 13.39
N ALA A 137 -0.44 10.23 13.68
CA ALA A 137 0.65 9.90 14.62
C ALA A 137 0.19 9.43 16.01
N ARG A 138 -1.08 9.57 16.32
CA ARG A 138 -1.71 9.14 17.58
C ARG A 138 -2.40 7.78 17.46
N HIS A 139 -2.39 7.18 16.29
CA HIS A 139 -3.12 5.95 16.01
C HIS A 139 -2.22 4.73 16.18
N ILE A 140 -2.84 3.60 16.36
CA ILE A 140 -2.20 2.29 16.45
C ILE A 140 -1.32 2.08 15.20
N ASN A 141 -0.12 1.58 15.42
CA ASN A 141 0.74 1.16 14.32
C ASN A 141 0.03 0.09 13.48
N THR A 142 -0.01 0.27 12.17
CA THR A 142 -0.69 -0.69 11.27
C THR A 142 -0.08 -2.09 11.32
N LEU A 143 1.18 -2.22 11.72
CA LEU A 143 1.81 -3.51 12.00
C LEU A 143 1.13 -4.26 13.16
N ASP A 144 0.57 -3.55 14.14
CA ASP A 144 -0.12 -4.17 15.26
C ASP A 144 -1.42 -4.84 14.80
N PHE A 145 -2.12 -4.26 13.81
CA PHE A 145 -3.27 -4.92 13.19
C PHE A 145 -2.93 -6.25 12.55
N ILE A 146 -1.74 -6.34 11.97
CA ILE A 146 -1.27 -7.55 11.30
C ILE A 146 -0.86 -8.60 12.34
N SER A 147 -0.18 -8.18 13.39
CA SER A 147 0.25 -9.06 14.47
C SER A 147 -0.92 -9.63 15.29
N GLU A 148 -1.98 -8.84 15.45
CA GLU A 148 -3.21 -9.24 16.16
C GLU A 148 -4.25 -9.91 15.26
N ALA A 149 -4.06 -9.85 13.94
CA ALA A 149 -4.92 -10.58 13.01
C ALA A 149 -4.75 -12.09 13.23
N TYR A 150 -5.85 -12.82 13.25
CA TYR A 150 -5.85 -14.29 13.34
C TYR A 150 -5.38 -14.97 12.03
N ARG A 151 -4.65 -14.21 11.20
CA ARG A 151 -3.95 -14.68 10.00
C ARG A 151 -2.45 -14.51 10.22
N ASP A 152 -1.74 -15.61 10.12
CA ASP A 152 -0.28 -15.70 10.21
C ASP A 152 0.41 -15.79 8.81
N ASP A 153 -0.40 -15.78 7.75
CA ASP A 153 0.02 -15.92 6.36
C ASP A 153 0.21 -14.57 5.61
N LEU A 154 -0.07 -13.43 6.27
CA LEU A 154 0.12 -12.11 5.69
C LEU A 154 1.54 -11.60 5.96
N THR A 155 2.31 -11.35 4.89
CA THR A 155 3.63 -10.72 5.00
C THR A 155 3.57 -9.21 4.70
N PHE A 156 4.47 -8.44 5.33
CA PHE A 156 4.50 -6.99 5.26
C PHE A 156 5.94 -6.51 5.07
N THR A 157 6.22 -5.83 3.96
CA THR A 157 7.56 -5.38 3.60
C THR A 157 7.54 -3.90 3.25
N GLY A 158 8.33 -3.09 3.92
CA GLY A 158 8.44 -1.65 3.66
C GLY A 158 9.75 -1.24 3.03
N GLY A 159 9.79 -0.01 2.51
CA GLY A 159 11.01 0.62 2.02
C GLY A 159 11.31 0.37 0.54
N MET A 160 10.41 -0.23 -0.22
CA MET A 160 10.59 -0.45 -1.65
C MET A 160 10.52 0.88 -2.41
N LEU A 161 11.64 1.31 -3.00
CA LEU A 161 11.79 2.64 -3.64
C LEU A 161 11.40 3.80 -2.70
N ARG A 162 11.73 3.67 -1.42
CA ARG A 162 11.33 4.59 -0.35
C ARG A 162 11.51 6.06 -0.71
N GLY A 163 12.69 6.44 -1.23
CA GLY A 163 12.98 7.83 -1.58
C GLY A 163 12.08 8.37 -2.70
N GLU A 164 11.84 7.59 -3.74
CA GLU A 164 10.97 7.99 -4.85
C GLU A 164 9.51 8.09 -4.40
N CYS A 165 9.07 7.17 -3.57
CA CYS A 165 7.72 7.19 -3.00
C CYS A 165 7.51 8.36 -2.04
N ALA A 166 8.47 8.67 -1.18
CA ALA A 166 8.39 9.79 -0.27
C ALA A 166 8.27 11.14 -0.99
N GLN A 167 8.92 11.29 -2.15
CA GLN A 167 8.84 12.51 -2.96
C GLN A 167 7.42 12.82 -3.45
N LEU A 168 6.52 11.85 -3.55
CA LEU A 168 5.12 12.10 -3.90
C LEU A 168 4.38 12.97 -2.88
N TYR A 169 4.91 13.08 -1.65
CA TYR A 169 4.33 13.87 -0.56
C TYR A 169 4.88 15.28 -0.48
N TYR A 170 5.98 15.55 -1.21
CA TYR A 170 6.63 16.85 -1.20
C TYR A 170 6.53 17.47 -2.59
N ALA A 171 5.87 18.61 -2.70
CA ALA A 171 6.11 19.49 -3.85
C ALA A 171 7.58 19.91 -3.82
N ALA A 172 8.19 20.13 -4.99
CA ALA A 172 9.62 20.38 -5.16
C ALA A 172 10.20 21.52 -4.30
N ASP A 173 9.36 22.39 -3.75
CA ASP A 173 9.72 23.58 -2.97
C ASP A 173 9.37 23.48 -1.49
N THR A 174 9.10 22.29 -0.97
CA THR A 174 8.52 22.19 0.35
C THR A 174 9.48 21.65 1.40
N VAL A 175 9.39 22.29 2.54
CA VAL A 175 10.03 22.01 3.81
C VAL A 175 9.84 20.55 4.22
N SER A 176 10.81 19.98 4.90
CA SER A 176 10.77 18.64 5.50
C SER A 176 9.43 18.36 6.20
N PRO A 177 8.94 17.11 6.20
CA PRO A 177 7.72 16.74 6.92
C PRO A 177 7.71 17.16 8.38
N ALA A 178 8.89 17.15 9.02
CA ALA A 178 9.04 17.58 10.39
C ALA A 178 8.64 19.05 10.61
N ASP A 179 8.72 19.88 9.59
CA ASP A 179 8.53 21.31 9.65
C ASP A 179 7.19 21.80 9.10
N ARG A 180 6.38 20.91 8.53
CA ARG A 180 5.02 21.24 8.08
C ARG A 180 4.04 21.13 9.22
N GLN A 181 3.51 22.28 9.65
CA GLN A 181 2.41 22.37 10.63
C GLN A 181 1.03 22.50 9.99
N GLU A 182 0.87 22.20 8.74
CA GLU A 182 -0.43 22.37 8.09
C GLU A 182 -1.35 21.21 8.44
N ASN A 183 -2.53 21.56 8.95
CA ASN A 183 -3.65 20.67 9.12
C ASN A 183 -4.15 20.25 7.74
N ILE A 184 -4.25 18.96 7.48
CA ILE A 184 -4.99 18.39 6.38
C ILE A 184 -6.42 18.14 6.84
#